data_8478e675cc36b693a93c90b4178ef999
#
_entry.id   8478e675cc36b693a93c90b4178ef999
#
_cell.length_a   1.000
_cell.length_b   1.000
_cell.length_c   1.000
_cell.angle_alpha   90.00
_cell.angle_beta   90.00
_cell.angle_gamma   90.00
#
_symmetry.space_group_name_H-M   'P 1'
#
loop_
_entity.id
_entity.type
_entity.pdbx_description
1 polymer ?
#
loop_
_entity_poly.entity_id
_entity_poly.type
_entity_poly.pdbx_seq_one_letter_code
_entity_poly.pdbx_strand_id
1 'polypeptide(L)'
;WYTENRIPKLSEVRGKIILFNRVGELSIGINASKDWTQNGFSSIEHRDFRLNIQDCYKLGSVEEGWKVAKEYFHTLTKESDGKKNLSINFHSGILSLPNVSKVAQHVNTEFIKYAKTQARHFGIAVFDFINPEICNIVISANSQ
;
A
#
# COMPACT_ATOMS: atom_id res chain seq x y z
N TRP A 1 20.91 2.59 2.94
CA TRP A 1 19.63 3.21 3.27
C TRP A 1 19.31 4.35 2.30
N TYR A 2 18.03 4.49 1.96
CA TYR A 2 17.50 5.68 1.32
C TYR A 2 16.72 6.48 2.36
N THR A 3 17.18 7.68 2.63
CA THR A 3 16.73 8.51 3.76
C THR A 3 16.19 9.89 3.35
N GLU A 4 16.05 10.15 2.04
CA GLU A 4 15.50 11.40 1.54
C GLU A 4 13.97 11.45 1.65
N ASN A 5 13.42 12.64 1.86
CA ASN A 5 11.96 12.86 1.89
C ASN A 5 11.41 13.15 0.48
N ARG A 6 11.55 12.19 -0.42
CA ARG A 6 10.95 12.20 -1.76
C ARG A 6 10.72 10.79 -2.27
N ILE A 7 9.84 10.63 -3.24
CA ILE A 7 9.64 9.34 -3.93
C ILE A 7 10.80 9.12 -4.90
N PRO A 8 11.64 8.09 -4.68
CA PRO A 8 12.76 7.78 -5.58
C PRO A 8 12.30 7.04 -6.84
N LYS A 9 13.13 7.04 -7.86
CA LYS A 9 13.04 6.04 -8.93
C LYS A 9 13.59 4.71 -8.43
N LEU A 10 13.06 3.58 -8.92
CA LEU A 10 13.57 2.25 -8.55
C LEU A 10 15.07 2.08 -8.84
N SER A 11 15.57 2.70 -9.89
CA SER A 11 17.00 2.69 -10.23
C SER A 11 17.88 3.34 -9.16
N GLU A 12 17.40 4.33 -8.44
CA GLU A 12 18.13 5.05 -7.38
C GLU A 12 18.24 4.24 -6.08
N VAL A 13 17.35 3.26 -5.90
CA VAL A 13 17.18 2.54 -4.63
C VAL A 13 17.45 1.04 -4.73
N ARG A 14 17.98 0.56 -5.86
CA ARG A 14 18.40 -0.84 -5.98
C ARG A 14 19.45 -1.16 -4.92
N GLY A 15 19.22 -2.25 -4.16
CA GLY A 15 20.10 -2.66 -3.06
C GLY A 15 20.01 -1.79 -1.81
N LYS A 16 19.05 -0.87 -1.72
CA LYS A 16 18.83 -0.02 -0.55
C LYS A 16 17.50 -0.34 0.15
N ILE A 17 17.46 -0.07 1.44
CA ILE A 17 16.23 -0.06 2.22
C ILE A 17 15.68 1.36 2.19
N ILE A 18 14.40 1.52 1.82
CA ILE A 18 13.71 2.81 1.83
C ILE A 18 13.06 2.98 3.19
N LEU A 19 13.36 4.09 3.86
CA LEU A 19 12.78 4.40 5.16
C LEU A 19 11.51 5.24 5.01
N PHE A 20 10.37 4.70 5.47
CA PHE A 20 9.16 5.48 5.72
C PHE A 20 9.11 5.83 7.21
N ASN A 21 9.20 7.11 7.50
CA ASN A 21 9.22 7.60 8.87
C ASN A 21 7.80 7.92 9.35
N ARG A 22 7.27 7.07 10.21
CA ARG A 22 5.98 7.26 10.89
C ARG A 22 6.13 7.80 12.33
N VAL A 23 7.35 7.95 12.82
CA VAL A 23 7.65 8.29 14.21
C VAL A 23 8.02 9.77 14.31
N GLY A 24 7.02 10.64 14.44
CA GLY A 24 7.16 12.02 14.87
C GLY A 24 8.31 12.82 14.23
N GLU A 25 9.21 13.32 15.05
CA GLU A 25 10.16 14.38 14.72
C GLU A 25 11.45 13.96 13.97
N LEU A 26 11.53 12.73 13.49
CA LEU A 26 12.70 12.29 12.73
C LEU A 26 12.72 12.98 11.36
N SER A 27 13.83 13.64 11.05
CA SER A 27 14.04 14.35 9.78
C SER A 27 14.58 13.47 8.66
N ILE A 28 14.54 12.14 8.80
CA ILE A 28 15.08 11.18 7.84
C ILE A 28 13.98 10.32 7.22
N GLY A 29 14.15 9.99 5.95
CA GLY A 29 13.26 9.13 5.19
C GLY A 29 12.02 9.85 4.66
N ILE A 30 11.16 9.10 4.00
CA ILE A 30 9.87 9.59 3.51
C ILE A 30 8.96 9.83 4.72
N ASN A 31 8.61 11.09 4.95
CA ASN A 31 7.83 11.44 6.14
C ASN A 31 6.37 11.02 6.00
N ALA A 32 5.93 10.14 6.87
CA ALA A 32 4.58 9.64 6.98
C ALA A 32 4.02 9.81 8.41
N SER A 33 4.61 10.71 9.22
CA SER A 33 4.29 10.87 10.64
C SER A 33 3.02 11.70 10.90
N LYS A 34 2.66 12.59 9.96
CA LYS A 34 1.46 13.42 10.08
C LYS A 34 0.32 12.78 9.29
N ASP A 35 -0.89 12.93 9.81
CA ASP A 35 -2.13 12.59 9.10
C ASP A 35 -2.30 11.11 8.69
N TRP A 36 -1.46 10.20 9.19
CA TRP A 36 -1.69 8.77 9.02
C TRP A 36 -2.77 8.31 9.99
N THR A 37 -3.97 8.18 9.48
CA THR A 37 -5.13 7.72 10.25
C THR A 37 -5.01 6.23 10.58
N GLN A 38 -5.09 5.89 11.86
CA GLN A 38 -5.19 4.50 12.27
C GLN A 38 -6.56 3.93 11.88
N ASN A 39 -6.55 2.76 11.27
CA ASN A 39 -7.74 2.06 10.80
C ASN A 39 -8.61 2.92 9.85
N GLY A 40 -7.99 3.48 8.83
CA GLY A 40 -8.69 4.35 7.88
C GLY A 40 -7.89 4.65 6.61
N PHE A 41 -8.36 5.67 5.91
CA PHE A 41 -7.71 6.21 4.72
C PHE A 41 -7.00 7.52 5.08
N SER A 42 -5.84 7.75 4.46
CA SER A 42 -5.07 8.97 4.64
C SER A 42 -4.50 9.46 3.32
N SER A 43 -4.40 10.78 3.19
CA SER A 43 -3.65 11.43 2.12
C SER A 43 -2.70 12.42 2.76
N ILE A 44 -1.39 12.13 2.70
CA ILE A 44 -0.35 12.97 3.30
C ILE A 44 0.28 13.81 2.20
N GLU A 45 0.03 15.11 2.28
CA GLU A 45 0.53 16.07 1.31
C GLU A 45 1.98 16.47 1.61
N HIS A 46 2.83 16.34 0.59
CA HIS A 46 4.16 16.93 0.54
C HIS A 46 4.22 17.98 -0.58
N ARG A 47 5.32 18.76 -0.60
CA ARG A 47 5.52 19.76 -1.63
C ARG A 47 5.43 19.19 -3.04
N ASP A 48 6.16 18.09 -3.31
CA ASP A 48 6.37 17.56 -4.67
C ASP A 48 5.73 16.17 -4.86
N PHE A 49 5.12 15.61 -3.82
CA PHE A 49 4.48 14.31 -3.88
C PHE A 49 3.35 14.17 -2.84
N ARG A 50 2.59 13.10 -2.98
CA ARG A 50 1.52 12.71 -2.06
C ARG A 50 1.66 11.23 -1.71
N LEU A 51 1.45 10.90 -0.43
CA LEU A 51 1.27 9.53 0.02
C LEU A 51 -0.21 9.27 0.23
N ASN A 52 -0.77 8.34 -0.51
CA ASN A 52 -2.12 7.86 -0.31
C ASN A 52 -2.04 6.51 0.42
N ILE A 53 -2.75 6.37 1.53
CA ILE A 53 -2.62 5.23 2.42
C ILE A 53 -3.99 4.67 2.75
N GLN A 54 -4.15 3.37 2.58
CA GLN A 54 -5.25 2.60 3.13
C GLN A 54 -4.68 1.70 4.23
N ASP A 55 -5.12 1.90 5.47
CA ASP A 55 -4.69 1.15 6.66
C ASP A 55 -5.92 0.71 7.48
N CYS A 56 -6.95 0.16 6.80
CA CYS A 56 -8.17 -0.34 7.43
C CYS A 56 -7.97 -1.79 7.87
N TYR A 57 -7.40 -1.97 9.06
CA TYR A 57 -7.02 -3.29 9.55
C TYR A 57 -8.04 -3.93 10.51
N LYS A 58 -8.95 -3.15 11.13
CA LYS A 58 -10.03 -3.68 11.96
C LYS A 58 -11.23 -3.98 11.09
N LEU A 59 -11.50 -5.25 10.87
CA LEU A 59 -12.51 -5.72 9.92
C LEU A 59 -13.72 -6.32 10.66
N GLY A 60 -14.91 -6.06 10.14
CA GLY A 60 -16.15 -6.69 10.59
C GLY A 60 -16.34 -8.08 9.99
N SER A 61 -15.78 -8.34 8.78
CA SER A 61 -15.81 -9.65 8.12
C SER A 61 -14.57 -9.88 7.27
N VAL A 62 -14.39 -11.11 6.82
CA VAL A 62 -13.28 -11.49 5.92
C VAL A 62 -13.42 -10.80 4.56
N GLU A 63 -14.65 -10.68 4.06
CA GLU A 63 -14.96 -10.05 2.76
C GLU A 63 -14.68 -8.54 2.78
N GLU A 64 -14.86 -7.91 3.93
CA GLU A 64 -14.59 -6.48 4.10
C GLU A 64 -13.12 -6.15 3.81
N GLY A 65 -12.19 -7.01 4.20
CA GLY A 65 -10.77 -6.83 3.94
C GLY A 65 -10.46 -6.64 2.45
N TRP A 66 -11.03 -7.50 1.60
CA TRP A 66 -10.88 -7.35 0.16
C TRP A 66 -11.65 -6.16 -0.40
N LYS A 67 -12.87 -5.93 0.08
CA LYS A 67 -13.69 -4.79 -0.36
C LYS A 67 -12.95 -3.47 -0.18
N VAL A 68 -12.41 -3.23 1.00
CA VAL A 68 -11.66 -2.01 1.32
C VAL A 68 -10.40 -1.87 0.47
N ALA A 69 -9.62 -2.93 0.35
CA ALA A 69 -8.40 -2.93 -0.45
C ALA A 69 -8.69 -2.68 -1.94
N LYS A 70 -9.78 -3.27 -2.47
CA LYS A 70 -10.21 -3.08 -3.86
C LYS A 70 -10.73 -1.67 -4.11
N GLU A 71 -11.57 -1.14 -3.24
CA GLU A 71 -12.11 0.22 -3.36
C GLU A 71 -10.99 1.26 -3.41
N TYR A 72 -9.94 1.05 -2.65
CA TYR A 72 -8.78 1.93 -2.65
C TYR A 72 -8.09 2.02 -4.02
N PHE A 73 -8.01 0.94 -4.79
CA PHE A 73 -7.45 1.00 -6.15
C PHE A 73 -8.23 1.93 -7.08
N HIS A 74 -9.53 2.13 -6.84
CA HIS A 74 -10.34 3.03 -7.65
C HIS A 74 -10.16 4.50 -7.28
N THR A 75 -9.67 4.79 -6.07
CA THR A 75 -9.41 6.18 -5.65
C THR A 75 -8.11 6.72 -6.23
N LEU A 76 -7.13 5.85 -6.49
CA LEU A 76 -5.79 6.22 -6.97
C LEU A 76 -5.76 6.79 -8.39
N THR A 77 -6.79 6.53 -9.19
CA THR A 77 -6.85 6.92 -10.61
C THR A 77 -7.38 8.33 -10.84
N LYS A 78 -7.82 9.05 -9.79
CA LYS A 78 -8.62 10.27 -9.93
C LYS A 78 -7.85 11.58 -9.78
N GLU A 79 -6.60 11.56 -9.38
CA GLU A 79 -5.87 12.79 -9.07
C GLU A 79 -4.77 13.10 -10.08
N SER A 80 -4.94 14.17 -10.84
CA SER A 80 -3.94 14.71 -11.77
C SER A 80 -3.65 16.18 -11.44
N ASP A 81 -3.04 16.44 -10.29
CA ASP A 81 -2.55 17.77 -9.92
C ASP A 81 -1.07 18.00 -10.25
N GLY A 82 -0.48 17.09 -11.03
CA GLY A 82 0.93 17.12 -11.42
C GLY A 82 1.90 16.62 -10.36
N LYS A 83 1.44 16.28 -9.16
CA LYS A 83 2.29 15.68 -8.12
C LYS A 83 2.53 14.19 -8.37
N LYS A 84 3.67 13.70 -7.88
CA LYS A 84 3.92 12.26 -7.81
C LYS A 84 3.05 11.65 -6.72
N ASN A 85 2.32 10.60 -7.05
CA ASN A 85 1.52 9.84 -6.09
C ASN A 85 2.20 8.52 -5.77
N LEU A 86 2.32 8.18 -4.49
CA LEU A 86 2.72 6.88 -4.00
C LEU A 86 1.61 6.33 -3.11
N SER A 87 1.12 5.17 -3.47
CA SER A 87 0.08 4.48 -2.70
C SER A 87 0.65 3.39 -1.82
N ILE A 88 0.11 3.27 -0.62
CA ILE A 88 0.35 2.17 0.30
C ILE A 88 -1.00 1.53 0.61
N ASN A 89 -1.18 0.28 0.24
CA ASN A 89 -2.43 -0.44 0.39
C ASN A 89 -2.22 -1.69 1.23
N PHE A 90 -2.83 -1.72 2.41
CA PHE A 90 -2.77 -2.86 3.31
C PHE A 90 -3.85 -3.89 2.95
N HIS A 91 -3.40 -5.03 2.50
CA HIS A 91 -4.20 -6.24 2.23
C HIS A 91 -4.22 -7.18 3.44
N SER A 92 -3.88 -6.65 4.60
CA SER A 92 -3.85 -7.32 5.89
C SER A 92 -4.97 -6.82 6.79
N GLY A 93 -5.37 -7.62 7.77
CA GLY A 93 -6.38 -7.19 8.72
C GLY A 93 -6.70 -8.23 9.79
N ILE A 94 -7.41 -7.79 10.81
CA ILE A 94 -7.83 -8.62 11.93
C ILE A 94 -9.34 -8.53 12.14
N LEU A 95 -9.94 -9.65 12.50
CA LEU A 95 -11.30 -9.74 13.05
C LEU A 95 -11.25 -9.61 14.57
N SER A 96 -12.42 -9.46 15.21
CA SER A 96 -12.56 -9.41 16.68
C SER A 96 -11.94 -10.62 17.40
N LEU A 97 -11.91 -11.78 16.75
CA LEU A 97 -11.13 -12.94 17.17
C LEU A 97 -9.91 -13.07 16.22
N PRO A 98 -8.70 -13.33 16.75
CA PRO A 98 -7.50 -13.35 15.94
C PRO A 98 -7.58 -14.51 14.93
N ASN A 99 -7.81 -14.17 13.67
CA ASN A 99 -7.87 -15.11 12.56
C ASN A 99 -7.23 -14.50 11.30
N VAL A 100 -6.02 -13.98 11.48
CA VAL A 100 -5.25 -13.31 10.43
C VAL A 100 -5.09 -14.20 9.20
N SER A 101 -4.88 -15.52 9.41
CA SER A 101 -4.71 -16.46 8.30
C SER A 101 -5.94 -16.60 7.41
N LYS A 102 -7.16 -16.56 7.98
CA LYS A 102 -8.39 -16.59 7.18
C LYS A 102 -8.60 -15.32 6.38
N VAL A 103 -8.34 -14.17 6.99
CA VAL A 103 -8.39 -12.89 6.30
C VAL A 103 -7.40 -12.90 5.14
N ALA A 104 -6.14 -13.24 5.41
CA ALA A 104 -5.11 -13.29 4.40
C ALA A 104 -5.43 -14.28 3.26
N GLN A 105 -5.92 -15.47 3.58
CA GLN A 105 -6.30 -16.45 2.56
C GLN A 105 -7.36 -15.90 1.60
N HIS A 106 -8.39 -15.25 2.13
CA HIS A 106 -9.43 -14.66 1.31
C HIS A 106 -8.90 -13.48 0.49
N VAL A 107 -8.29 -12.51 1.14
CA VAL A 107 -7.81 -11.27 0.50
C VAL A 107 -6.76 -11.59 -0.57
N ASN A 108 -5.81 -12.48 -0.29
CA ASN A 108 -4.79 -12.89 -1.25
C ASN A 108 -5.40 -13.58 -2.48
N THR A 109 -6.40 -14.45 -2.27
CA THR A 109 -7.12 -15.12 -3.36
C THR A 109 -7.85 -14.13 -4.25
N GLU A 110 -8.59 -13.20 -3.65
CA GLU A 110 -9.34 -12.20 -4.39
C GLU A 110 -8.42 -11.19 -5.11
N PHE A 111 -7.30 -10.81 -4.48
CA PHE A 111 -6.28 -9.98 -5.14
C PHE A 111 -5.72 -10.65 -6.40
N ILE A 112 -5.37 -11.93 -6.35
CA ILE A 112 -4.85 -12.67 -7.51
C ILE A 112 -5.88 -12.68 -8.65
N LYS A 113 -7.15 -12.95 -8.35
CA LYS A 113 -8.23 -12.93 -9.35
C LYS A 113 -8.36 -11.56 -10.00
N TYR A 114 -8.39 -10.52 -9.18
CA TYR A 114 -8.53 -9.13 -9.63
C TYR A 114 -7.35 -8.69 -10.48
N ALA A 115 -6.13 -8.94 -10.02
CA ALA A 115 -4.91 -8.49 -10.68
C ALA A 115 -4.71 -9.13 -12.06
N LYS A 116 -5.18 -10.36 -12.28
CA LYS A 116 -5.17 -11.02 -13.60
C LYS A 116 -6.05 -10.32 -14.63
N THR A 117 -7.00 -9.51 -14.19
CA THR A 117 -7.94 -8.79 -15.08
C THR A 117 -7.61 -7.30 -15.22
N GLN A 118 -6.60 -6.81 -14.50
CA GLN A 118 -6.27 -5.39 -14.45
C GLN A 118 -4.81 -5.15 -14.83
N ALA A 119 -4.58 -4.39 -15.90
CA ALA A 119 -3.26 -3.84 -16.22
C ALA A 119 -3.06 -2.53 -15.45
N ARG A 120 -2.41 -2.57 -14.29
CA ARG A 120 -2.15 -1.37 -13.49
C ARG A 120 -0.99 -1.56 -12.52
N HIS A 121 -0.42 -0.43 -12.09
CA HIS A 121 0.49 -0.42 -10.95
C HIS A 121 -0.30 -0.53 -9.64
N PHE A 122 0.21 -1.33 -8.71
CA PHE A 122 -0.43 -1.57 -7.42
C PHE A 122 0.15 -0.71 -6.28
N GLY A 123 1.18 0.10 -6.58
CA GLY A 123 1.90 0.85 -5.54
C GLY A 123 2.65 -0.08 -4.58
N ILE A 124 2.71 0.29 -3.31
CA ILE A 124 3.21 -0.58 -2.25
C ILE A 124 2.01 -1.37 -1.71
N ALA A 125 1.98 -2.67 -1.98
CA ALA A 125 0.94 -3.58 -1.50
C ALA A 125 1.50 -4.43 -0.34
N VAL A 126 0.87 -4.33 0.82
CA VAL A 126 1.30 -4.98 2.06
C VAL A 126 0.40 -6.16 2.36
N PHE A 127 0.95 -7.35 2.42
CA PHE A 127 0.19 -8.59 2.61
C PHE A 127 0.66 -9.38 3.83
N ASP A 128 -0.29 -10.02 4.50
CA ASP A 128 0.00 -11.13 5.39
C ASP A 128 0.12 -12.42 4.57
N PHE A 129 1.03 -13.32 4.94
CA PHE A 129 1.23 -14.62 4.28
C PHE A 129 1.39 -14.52 2.76
N ILE A 130 2.22 -13.58 2.31
CA ILE A 130 2.52 -13.37 0.89
C ILE A 130 3.10 -14.64 0.25
N ASN A 131 2.75 -14.89 -1.00
CA ASN A 131 3.24 -16.02 -1.78
C ASN A 131 3.95 -15.56 -3.08
N PRO A 132 4.71 -16.45 -3.75
CA PRO A 132 5.43 -16.10 -4.98
C PRO A 132 4.53 -15.62 -6.12
N GLU A 133 3.28 -16.09 -6.20
CA GLU A 133 2.34 -15.67 -7.26
C GLU A 133 2.00 -14.18 -7.12
N ILE A 134 1.68 -13.73 -5.89
CA ILE A 134 1.40 -12.32 -5.61
C ILE A 134 2.64 -11.46 -5.92
N CYS A 135 3.83 -11.90 -5.48
CA CYS A 135 5.07 -11.18 -5.76
C CYS A 135 5.28 -11.00 -7.27
N ASN A 136 5.12 -12.06 -8.04
CA ASN A 136 5.30 -12.03 -9.50
C ASN A 136 4.29 -11.10 -10.19
N ILE A 137 3.04 -11.09 -9.76
CA ILE A 137 2.00 -10.20 -10.27
C ILE A 137 2.39 -8.74 -10.04
N VAL A 138 2.76 -8.38 -8.80
CA VAL A 138 3.10 -7.00 -8.45
C VAL A 138 4.39 -6.54 -9.16
N ILE A 139 5.41 -7.41 -9.25
CA ILE A 139 6.66 -7.10 -9.95
C ILE A 139 6.40 -6.89 -11.45
N SER A 140 5.65 -7.80 -12.09
CA SER A 140 5.35 -7.71 -13.51
C SER A 140 4.55 -6.46 -13.89
N ALA A 141 3.72 -5.98 -12.98
CA ALA A 141 2.96 -4.73 -13.17
C ALA A 141 3.86 -3.48 -13.29
N ASN A 142 5.10 -3.52 -12.80
CA ASN A 142 6.06 -2.43 -12.94
C ASN A 142 6.87 -2.48 -14.24
N SER A 143 6.67 -3.49 -15.07
CA SER A 143 7.42 -3.71 -16.32
C SER A 143 6.60 -3.34 -17.58
N GLN A 144 5.41 -2.80 -17.39
CA GLN A 144 4.50 -2.38 -18.47
C GLN A 144 4.65 -0.91 -18.81
#